data_7fe6972e4c06d72d90cd14df2aa93070
#
_entry.id   7fe6972e4c06d72d90cd14df2aa93070
#
_cell.length_a   1.000
_cell.length_b   1.000
_cell.length_c   1.000
_cell.angle_alpha   90.00
_cell.angle_beta   90.00
_cell.angle_gamma   90.00
#
_symmetry.space_group_name_H-M   'P 1'
#
loop_
_entity.id
_entity.type
_entity.pdbx_description
1 polymer ?
#
loop_
_entity_poly.entity_id
_entity_poly.type
_entity_poly.pdbx_seq_one_letter_code
_entity_poly.pdbx_strand_id
1 'polypeptide(L)'
;MKKGTVLNSEISSVISRLGHTDTLVVCDAGLPVPRNTTRIDMALTQGVPSFMQVLDVVTAEMQVEVVILATEIKQHNPQLHETLLNHIEQLQQHQGNTIEIRYTTHEQFKQQTADSQAVIRSGECSPYANIILCAGVTF
;
A
#
# COMPACT_ATOMS: atom_id res chain seq x y z
N MET A 1 -14.63 -11.44 19.11
CA MET A 1 -13.54 -10.84 18.30
C MET A 1 -13.40 -11.61 17.00
N LYS A 2 -13.00 -10.92 15.90
CA LYS A 2 -12.71 -11.62 14.65
C LYS A 2 -11.40 -12.43 14.76
N LYS A 3 -11.31 -13.53 14.01
CA LYS A 3 -10.14 -14.42 14.02
C LYS A 3 -9.02 -13.95 13.08
N GLY A 4 -9.32 -13.09 12.11
CA GLY A 4 -8.32 -12.60 11.15
C GLY A 4 -7.28 -11.69 11.81
N THR A 5 -6.18 -11.45 11.10
CA THR A 5 -5.03 -10.70 11.62
C THR A 5 -5.25 -9.18 11.60
N VAL A 6 -6.05 -8.66 10.66
CA VAL A 6 -6.35 -7.22 10.59
C VAL A 6 -7.38 -6.87 11.64
N LEU A 7 -6.96 -6.15 12.67
CA LEU A 7 -7.87 -5.72 13.74
C LEU A 7 -8.50 -4.36 13.46
N ASN A 8 -7.85 -3.50 12.68
CA ASN A 8 -8.40 -2.19 12.34
C ASN A 8 -9.67 -2.34 11.50
N SER A 9 -10.78 -1.80 12.00
CA SER A 9 -12.09 -1.97 11.37
C SER A 9 -12.18 -1.28 10.00
N GLU A 10 -11.56 -0.12 9.84
CA GLU A 10 -11.60 0.64 8.59
C GLU A 10 -10.80 -0.06 7.50
N ILE A 11 -9.60 -0.56 7.82
CA ILE A 11 -8.78 -1.34 6.89
C ILE A 11 -9.50 -2.63 6.51
N SER A 12 -10.04 -3.36 7.49
CA SER A 12 -10.78 -4.59 7.24
C SER A 12 -11.99 -4.35 6.35
N SER A 13 -12.72 -3.26 6.59
CA SER A 13 -13.88 -2.88 5.80
C SER A 13 -13.53 -2.55 4.34
N VAL A 14 -12.48 -1.74 4.13
CA VAL A 14 -12.09 -1.38 2.76
C VAL A 14 -11.60 -2.60 1.98
N ILE A 15 -10.79 -3.46 2.60
CA ILE A 15 -10.29 -4.68 1.93
C ILE A 15 -11.47 -5.58 1.52
N SER A 16 -12.46 -5.78 2.40
CA SER A 16 -13.59 -6.65 2.08
C SER A 16 -14.51 -6.10 0.99
N ARG A 17 -14.42 -4.81 0.66
CA ARG A 17 -15.20 -4.19 -0.42
C ARG A 17 -14.45 -4.08 -1.74
N LEU A 18 -13.16 -4.44 -1.79
CA LEU A 18 -12.37 -4.33 -3.02
C LEU A 18 -12.90 -5.28 -4.09
N GLY A 19 -13.17 -4.74 -5.26
CA GLY A 19 -13.39 -5.51 -6.47
C GLY A 19 -12.12 -5.61 -7.30
N HIS A 20 -12.17 -6.39 -8.37
CA HIS A 20 -11.06 -6.51 -9.31
C HIS A 20 -10.68 -5.14 -9.88
N THR A 21 -9.41 -4.82 -9.85
CA THR A 21 -8.77 -3.57 -10.29
C THR A 21 -8.99 -2.37 -9.37
N ASP A 22 -9.77 -2.48 -8.31
CA ASP A 22 -9.81 -1.43 -7.30
C ASP A 22 -8.43 -1.23 -6.67
N THR A 23 -8.13 0.00 -6.27
CA THR A 23 -6.81 0.31 -5.70
C THR A 23 -6.90 0.76 -4.25
N LEU A 24 -5.86 0.43 -3.51
CA LEU A 24 -5.66 0.82 -2.12
C LEU A 24 -4.24 1.35 -1.96
N VAL A 25 -4.07 2.48 -1.28
CA VAL A 25 -2.76 3.12 -1.11
C VAL A 25 -2.28 2.92 0.32
N VAL A 26 -1.00 2.59 0.48
CA VAL A 26 -0.27 2.68 1.76
C VAL A 26 0.81 3.73 1.57
N CYS A 27 0.91 4.69 2.46
CA CYS A 27 1.80 5.82 2.28
C CYS A 27 2.61 6.19 3.53
N ASP A 28 3.63 7.01 3.31
CA ASP A 28 4.38 7.66 4.39
C ASP A 28 3.53 8.73 5.09
N ALA A 29 4.07 9.31 6.17
CA ALA A 29 3.35 10.29 6.97
C ALA A 29 3.14 11.64 6.25
N GLY A 30 3.87 11.88 5.15
CA GLY A 30 3.89 13.16 4.46
C GLY A 30 3.13 13.21 3.14
N LEU A 31 2.67 12.08 2.61
CA LEU A 31 1.96 12.08 1.33
C LEU A 31 0.65 12.85 1.47
N PRO A 32 0.39 13.85 0.60
CA PRO A 32 -0.90 14.53 0.63
C PRO A 32 -2.03 13.57 0.22
N VAL A 33 -3.09 13.56 1.01
CA VAL A 33 -4.28 12.75 0.70
C VAL A 33 -5.31 13.65 0.03
N PRO A 34 -5.81 13.28 -1.16
CA PRO A 34 -6.83 14.07 -1.85
C PRO A 34 -8.08 14.24 -0.99
N ARG A 35 -8.71 15.42 -1.09
CA ARG A 35 -9.82 15.82 -0.20
C ARG A 35 -11.00 14.82 -0.24
N ASN A 36 -11.31 14.30 -1.41
CA ASN A 36 -12.47 13.42 -1.59
C ASN A 36 -12.12 11.92 -1.50
N THR A 37 -10.87 11.59 -1.17
CA THR A 37 -10.42 10.21 -0.99
C THR A 37 -10.42 9.85 0.49
N THR A 38 -10.94 8.69 0.82
CA THR A 38 -10.98 8.21 2.21
C THR A 38 -9.58 8.09 2.78
N ARG A 39 -9.34 8.73 3.92
CA ARG A 39 -8.10 8.59 4.69
C ARG A 39 -8.32 7.62 5.84
N ILE A 40 -7.48 6.61 5.93
CA ILE A 40 -7.36 5.75 7.11
C ILE A 40 -6.04 6.09 7.78
N ASP A 41 -6.09 6.82 8.88
CA ASP A 41 -4.88 7.34 9.52
C ASP A 41 -4.41 6.40 10.63
N MET A 42 -3.32 5.69 10.37
CA MET A 42 -2.67 4.79 11.32
C MET A 42 -1.46 5.41 12.01
N ALA A 43 -1.08 6.64 11.62
CA ALA A 43 0.09 7.28 12.19
C ALA A 43 -0.14 7.63 13.66
N LEU A 44 0.68 7.05 14.53
CA LEU A 44 0.67 7.35 15.97
C LEU A 44 1.73 8.40 16.32
N THR A 45 2.94 8.19 15.83
CA THR A 45 4.11 9.04 16.03
C THR A 45 5.12 8.72 14.94
N GLN A 46 6.23 9.46 14.86
CA GLN A 46 7.25 9.22 13.84
C GLN A 46 7.75 7.78 13.85
N GLY A 47 7.61 7.11 12.70
CA GLY A 47 8.04 5.73 12.50
C GLY A 47 7.08 4.66 13.02
N VAL A 48 5.96 5.04 13.64
CA VAL A 48 5.03 4.06 14.25
C VAL A 48 3.58 4.32 13.82
N PRO A 49 2.92 3.31 13.23
CA PRO A 49 3.53 2.12 12.63
C PRO A 49 4.39 2.46 11.43
N SER A 50 5.39 1.63 11.16
CA SER A 50 6.20 1.79 9.94
C SER A 50 5.38 1.48 8.69
N PHE A 51 5.85 1.94 7.55
CA PHE A 51 5.25 1.62 6.26
C PHE A 51 5.15 0.09 6.05
N MET A 52 6.23 -0.63 6.32
CA MET A 52 6.24 -2.08 6.13
C MET A 52 5.30 -2.81 7.10
N GLN A 53 5.14 -2.34 8.33
CA GLN A 53 4.17 -2.94 9.26
C GLN A 53 2.74 -2.84 8.71
N VAL A 54 2.38 -1.68 8.17
CA VAL A 54 1.05 -1.48 7.58
C VAL A 54 0.89 -2.32 6.32
N LEU A 55 1.89 -2.30 5.45
CA LEU A 55 1.86 -3.06 4.19
C LEU A 55 1.74 -4.57 4.43
N ASP A 56 2.49 -5.11 5.39
CA ASP A 56 2.44 -6.54 5.73
C ASP A 56 1.01 -6.95 6.14
N VAL A 57 0.37 -6.15 6.98
CA VAL A 57 -0.99 -6.42 7.45
C VAL A 57 -2.00 -6.38 6.31
N VAL A 58 -1.89 -5.38 5.44
CA VAL A 58 -2.81 -5.21 4.29
C VAL A 58 -2.63 -6.35 3.29
N THR A 59 -1.41 -6.66 2.92
CA THR A 59 -1.14 -7.69 1.89
C THR A 59 -1.36 -9.11 2.40
N ALA A 60 -1.44 -9.31 3.71
CA ALA A 60 -1.83 -10.60 4.27
C ALA A 60 -3.31 -10.96 3.99
N GLU A 61 -4.16 -9.95 3.75
CA GLU A 61 -5.60 -10.17 3.50
C GLU A 61 -6.07 -9.74 2.12
N MET A 62 -5.27 -8.98 1.37
CA MET A 62 -5.64 -8.46 0.06
C MET A 62 -4.94 -9.25 -1.06
N GLN A 63 -5.72 -9.71 -2.04
CA GLN A 63 -5.12 -10.26 -3.26
C GLN A 63 -4.61 -9.12 -4.14
N VAL A 64 -3.33 -9.15 -4.50
CA VAL A 64 -2.66 -8.08 -5.26
C VAL A 64 -2.20 -8.62 -6.61
N GLU A 65 -2.48 -7.89 -7.70
CA GLU A 65 -2.00 -8.27 -9.03
C GLU A 65 -1.05 -7.25 -9.66
N VAL A 66 -1.15 -5.98 -9.24
CA VAL A 66 -0.27 -4.90 -9.71
C VAL A 66 0.10 -4.01 -8.53
N VAL A 67 1.34 -3.56 -8.49
CA VAL A 67 1.78 -2.50 -7.58
C VAL A 67 2.36 -1.34 -8.37
N ILE A 68 2.16 -0.12 -7.88
CA ILE A 68 2.69 1.10 -8.49
C ILE A 68 3.54 1.81 -7.45
N LEU A 69 4.77 2.13 -7.83
CA LEU A 69 5.75 2.85 -7.01
C LEU A 69 6.16 4.14 -7.72
N ALA A 70 6.56 5.14 -6.95
CA ALA A 70 7.20 6.31 -7.51
C ALA A 70 8.64 5.96 -7.93
N THR A 71 9.03 6.35 -9.13
CA THR A 71 10.38 6.09 -9.66
C THR A 71 11.47 6.63 -8.72
N GLU A 72 11.19 7.75 -8.06
CA GLU A 72 12.12 8.43 -7.15
C GLU A 72 12.57 7.57 -5.97
N ILE A 73 11.80 6.54 -5.59
CA ILE A 73 12.20 5.62 -4.51
C ILE A 73 13.53 4.93 -4.78
N LYS A 74 13.83 4.66 -6.06
CA LYS A 74 15.05 3.94 -6.46
C LYS A 74 16.31 4.67 -6.04
N GLN A 75 16.33 6.00 -6.18
CA GLN A 75 17.49 6.83 -5.88
C GLN A 75 17.45 7.38 -4.46
N HIS A 76 16.28 7.76 -3.97
CA HIS A 76 16.16 8.48 -2.70
C HIS A 76 15.90 7.57 -1.49
N ASN A 77 15.47 6.33 -1.71
CA ASN A 77 15.22 5.37 -0.64
C ASN A 77 15.51 3.93 -1.13
N PRO A 78 16.76 3.67 -1.55
CA PRO A 78 17.09 2.37 -2.17
C PRO A 78 16.94 1.19 -1.23
N GLN A 79 17.15 1.37 0.06
CA GLN A 79 16.99 0.29 1.05
C GLN A 79 15.52 -0.14 1.16
N LEU A 80 14.60 0.82 1.25
CA LEU A 80 13.17 0.50 1.28
C LEU A 80 12.72 -0.10 -0.05
N HIS A 81 13.23 0.41 -1.15
CA HIS A 81 12.93 -0.14 -2.48
C HIS A 81 13.30 -1.62 -2.55
N GLU A 82 14.49 -1.98 -2.09
CA GLU A 82 14.92 -3.39 -2.05
C GLU A 82 14.02 -4.23 -1.14
N THR A 83 13.70 -3.73 0.05
CA THR A 83 12.79 -4.39 0.98
C THR A 83 11.41 -4.63 0.36
N LEU A 84 10.89 -3.64 -0.38
CA LEU A 84 9.63 -3.75 -1.09
C LEU A 84 9.67 -4.82 -2.18
N LEU A 85 10.73 -4.83 -2.98
CA LEU A 85 10.87 -5.84 -4.05
C LEU A 85 10.91 -7.25 -3.47
N ASN A 86 11.62 -7.46 -2.36
CA ASN A 86 11.66 -8.75 -1.67
C ASN A 86 10.28 -9.12 -1.12
N HIS A 87 9.56 -8.17 -0.54
CA HIS A 87 8.21 -8.40 -0.05
C HIS A 87 7.25 -8.82 -1.17
N ILE A 88 7.31 -8.12 -2.30
CA ILE A 88 6.47 -8.42 -3.47
C ILE A 88 6.78 -9.82 -4.01
N GLU A 89 8.04 -10.20 -4.06
CA GLU A 89 8.44 -11.54 -4.50
C GLU A 89 7.87 -12.63 -3.59
N GLN A 90 7.96 -12.46 -2.28
CA GLN A 90 7.37 -13.39 -1.31
C GLN A 90 5.85 -13.42 -1.43
N LEU A 91 5.22 -12.29 -1.65
CA LEU A 91 3.78 -12.19 -1.84
C LEU A 91 3.32 -12.96 -3.09
N GLN A 92 4.07 -12.83 -4.20
CA GLN A 92 3.80 -13.61 -5.42
C GLN A 92 3.80 -15.10 -5.14
N GLN A 93 4.81 -15.59 -4.43
CA GLN A 93 4.93 -17.00 -4.09
C GLN A 93 3.76 -17.46 -3.22
N HIS A 94 3.38 -16.65 -2.25
CA HIS A 94 2.26 -16.96 -1.35
C HIS A 94 0.92 -16.96 -2.07
N GLN A 95 0.70 -16.00 -2.97
CA GLN A 95 -0.53 -15.89 -3.77
C GLN A 95 -0.60 -16.88 -4.94
N GLY A 96 0.55 -17.36 -5.42
CA GLY A 96 0.63 -18.24 -6.59
C GLY A 96 0.41 -17.52 -7.92
N ASN A 97 0.70 -16.22 -8.00
CA ASN A 97 0.57 -15.42 -9.21
C ASN A 97 1.83 -14.61 -9.47
N THR A 98 1.85 -13.86 -10.58
CA THR A 98 2.86 -12.84 -10.87
C THR A 98 2.26 -11.48 -10.56
N ILE A 99 3.00 -10.67 -9.78
CA ILE A 99 2.60 -9.29 -9.48
C ILE A 99 3.40 -8.37 -10.39
N GLU A 100 2.69 -7.60 -11.23
CA GLU A 100 3.33 -6.60 -12.08
C GLU A 100 3.77 -5.40 -11.24
N ILE A 101 5.01 -4.94 -11.45
CA ILE A 101 5.53 -3.75 -10.77
C ILE A 101 5.61 -2.63 -11.79
N ARG A 102 4.88 -1.54 -11.56
CA ARG A 102 4.89 -0.35 -12.40
C ARG A 102 5.52 0.81 -11.65
N TYR A 103 6.22 1.65 -12.38
CA TYR A 103 6.81 2.87 -11.85
C TYR A 103 6.19 4.07 -12.55
N THR A 104 5.98 5.14 -11.79
CA THR A 104 5.52 6.42 -12.32
C THR A 104 6.22 7.54 -11.56
N THR A 105 6.14 8.78 -12.07
CA THR A 105 6.69 9.91 -11.32
C THR A 105 5.90 10.12 -10.04
N HIS A 106 6.53 10.71 -9.02
CA HIS A 106 5.86 11.01 -7.77
C HIS A 106 4.65 11.94 -7.98
N GLU A 107 4.75 12.89 -8.90
CA GLU A 107 3.63 13.79 -9.23
C GLU A 107 2.43 13.02 -9.82
N GLN A 108 2.69 12.09 -10.73
CA GLN A 108 1.63 11.23 -11.28
C GLN A 108 1.09 10.26 -10.23
N PHE A 109 1.97 9.74 -9.37
CA PHE A 109 1.57 8.89 -8.26
C PHE A 109 0.54 9.60 -7.38
N LYS A 110 0.82 10.84 -6.98
CA LYS A 110 -0.11 11.64 -6.17
C LYS A 110 -1.47 11.80 -6.86
N GLN A 111 -1.48 12.04 -8.16
CA GLN A 111 -2.74 12.15 -8.92
C GLN A 111 -3.52 10.84 -8.92
N GLN A 112 -2.84 9.72 -9.07
CA GLN A 112 -3.49 8.41 -9.10
C GLN A 112 -4.12 8.02 -7.76
N THR A 113 -3.61 8.53 -6.64
CA THR A 113 -4.20 8.25 -5.32
C THR A 113 -5.65 8.74 -5.19
N ALA A 114 -6.04 9.74 -5.99
CA ALA A 114 -7.42 10.26 -5.99
C ALA A 114 -8.45 9.21 -6.41
N ASP A 115 -8.07 8.22 -7.23
CA ASP A 115 -8.94 7.18 -7.72
C ASP A 115 -8.95 5.92 -6.84
N SER A 116 -8.20 5.92 -5.75
CA SER A 116 -8.14 4.78 -4.83
C SER A 116 -9.37 4.71 -3.93
N GLN A 117 -9.66 3.51 -3.42
CA GLN A 117 -10.74 3.30 -2.45
C GLN A 117 -10.41 3.92 -1.10
N ALA A 118 -9.14 3.96 -0.73
CA ALA A 118 -8.66 4.65 0.48
C ALA A 118 -7.15 4.85 0.40
N VAL A 119 -6.66 5.80 1.19
CA VAL A 119 -5.24 6.00 1.46
C VAL A 119 -4.98 5.72 2.93
N ILE A 120 -4.18 4.69 3.20
CA ILE A 120 -3.78 4.31 4.56
C ILE A 120 -2.47 5.02 4.87
N ARG A 121 -2.51 5.98 5.79
CA ARG A 121 -1.35 6.75 6.21
C ARG A 121 -0.63 6.01 7.34
N SER A 122 0.65 5.65 7.12
CA SER A 122 1.52 5.09 8.15
C SER A 122 2.24 6.20 8.91
N GLY A 123 3.02 5.82 9.92
CA GLY A 123 3.92 6.74 10.62
C GLY A 123 5.29 6.88 9.97
N GLU A 124 5.50 6.29 8.79
CA GLU A 124 6.80 6.28 8.12
C GLU A 124 7.28 7.69 7.77
N CYS A 125 8.52 8.00 8.14
CA CYS A 125 9.15 9.30 7.89
C CYS A 125 10.39 9.16 7.00
N SER A 126 10.42 8.17 6.11
CA SER A 126 11.42 8.05 5.05
C SER A 126 10.81 8.45 3.70
N PRO A 127 11.63 8.95 2.75
CA PRO A 127 11.09 9.51 1.51
C PRO A 127 10.53 8.44 0.57
N TYR A 128 9.46 8.78 -0.14
CA TYR A 128 8.85 7.95 -1.19
C TYR A 128 8.40 6.56 -0.71
N ALA A 129 8.10 6.41 0.58
CA ALA A 129 7.56 5.18 1.15
C ALA A 129 6.06 5.09 0.87
N ASN A 130 5.72 4.89 -0.40
CA ASN A 130 4.35 4.89 -0.90
C ASN A 130 4.15 3.79 -1.93
N ILE A 131 2.99 3.15 -1.89
CA ILE A 131 2.62 2.11 -2.84
C ILE A 131 1.13 2.18 -3.15
N ILE A 132 0.78 2.00 -4.42
CA ILE A 132 -0.59 1.75 -4.85
C ILE A 132 -0.73 0.26 -5.12
N LEU A 133 -1.65 -0.39 -4.44
CA LEU A 133 -1.95 -1.81 -4.59
C LEU A 133 -3.21 -1.95 -5.45
N CYS A 134 -3.12 -2.69 -6.54
CA CYS A 134 -4.27 -2.99 -7.39
C CYS A 134 -4.78 -4.39 -7.04
N ALA A 135 -6.06 -4.46 -6.68
CA ALA A 135 -6.69 -5.71 -6.26
C ALA A 135 -6.83 -6.68 -7.42
N GLY A 136 -6.45 -7.92 -7.18
CA GLY A 136 -6.73 -9.05 -8.05
C GLY A 136 -7.92 -9.86 -7.55
N VAL A 137 -8.17 -10.98 -8.21
CA VAL A 137 -9.20 -11.95 -7.81
C VAL A 137 -8.55 -13.24 -7.29
N THR A 138 -9.27 -13.95 -6.44
CA THR A 138 -8.77 -15.20 -5.84
C THR A 138 -9.12 -16.44 -6.67
N PHE A 139 -9.71 -16.21 -7.84
CA PHE A 139 -10.14 -17.30 -8.73
C PHE A 139 -9.68 -17.09 -10.17
#